data_cdeb409e896e04d7c50bf58833ffdac1
#
_entry.id   cdeb409e896e04d7c50bf58833ffdac1
#
_cell.length_a   1.000
_cell.length_b   1.000
_cell.length_c   1.000
_cell.angle_alpha   90.00
_cell.angle_beta   90.00
_cell.angle_gamma   90.00
#
_symmetry.space_group_name_H-M   'P 1'
#
loop_
_entity.id
_entity.type
_entity.pdbx_description
1 polymer ?
#
loop_
_entity_poly.entity_id
_entity_poly.type
_entity_poly.pdbx_seq_one_letter_code
_entity_poly.pdbx_strand_id
1 'polypeptide(L)'
;MEKFGGGSRSRTHKSLLGMEVSRSKTVPVWALLSLVTNGVLILTVAQLLLRGNNLTESFPASAAVTAEAAQEQIGQPAISAKAVLDVPVPGPRHKWTYQQWVTQLGREAEAAAANRPSRLSVLAGDSLSMWFPTKLLPVDRIWLNQGISGETSVGLLKRLQLFDRTAPDTVFVMIGINDLLRGSTDEGILDNQRQIIRDLRWAHPKAQVVVQSILPHSGEQATWENRDRLLAIPNSRIRAINRRLKEIASSENVLYLDLYPLFADADGNLPTELSTDGLHLNDQGYLVWRSALQLFDQMQLKN
;
A
#
# COMPACT_ATOMS: atom_id res chain seq x y z
N MET A 1 78.07 -14.13 40.55
CA MET A 1 78.92 -13.02 40.06
C MET A 1 78.02 -12.03 39.44
N GLU A 2 77.82 -11.04 40.15
CA GLU A 2 77.99 -9.61 40.01
C GLU A 2 76.86 -8.97 39.21
N LYS A 3 76.06 -8.21 39.82
CA LYS A 3 76.05 -6.94 40.56
C LYS A 3 75.67 -5.74 39.69
N PHE A 4 74.70 -4.99 40.27
CA PHE A 4 74.50 -3.52 40.23
C PHE A 4 73.91 -2.95 38.93
N GLY A 5 73.01 -2.05 38.97
CA GLY A 5 72.45 -1.17 40.00
C GLY A 5 71.64 -0.05 39.32
N GLY A 6 70.62 0.36 39.97
CA GLY A 6 70.22 1.69 40.31
C GLY A 6 69.85 2.71 39.25
N GLY A 7 68.71 3.37 39.45
CA GLY A 7 68.49 4.66 38.89
C GLY A 7 67.02 5.06 38.74
N SER A 8 66.43 5.46 39.90
CA SER A 8 65.22 6.27 39.94
C SER A 8 65.34 7.57 39.18
N ARG A 9 64.38 7.91 38.31
CA ARG A 9 64.01 9.33 38.06
C ARG A 9 62.54 9.45 37.70
N SER A 10 61.78 9.93 38.64
CA SER A 10 60.49 10.61 38.48
C SER A 10 60.54 11.66 37.37
N ARG A 11 59.56 11.61 36.47
CA ARG A 11 59.14 12.78 35.70
C ARG A 11 57.63 12.76 35.52
N THR A 12 57.01 13.62 36.27
CA THR A 12 55.68 14.15 36.04
C THR A 12 55.51 14.65 34.63
N HIS A 13 54.55 14.14 33.91
CA HIS A 13 54.08 14.79 32.69
C HIS A 13 52.57 14.95 32.72
N LYS A 14 52.21 16.18 32.54
CA LYS A 14 50.90 16.82 32.53
C LYS A 14 49.88 16.09 31.69
N SER A 15 48.69 15.94 32.25
CA SER A 15 47.42 15.77 31.65
C SER A 15 47.19 16.80 30.53
N LEU A 16 47.03 16.33 29.28
CA LEU A 16 46.41 17.10 28.21
C LEU A 16 45.02 16.53 28.02
N LEU A 17 43.99 17.31 28.37
CA LEU A 17 42.63 17.10 28.02
C LEU A 17 42.51 17.00 26.48
N GLY A 18 42.29 15.81 25.97
CA GLY A 18 41.79 15.60 24.62
C GLY A 18 40.30 15.86 24.61
N MET A 19 39.88 17.01 24.10
CA MET A 19 38.48 17.24 23.74
C MET A 19 38.12 16.29 22.59
N GLU A 20 37.34 15.24 22.88
CA GLU A 20 36.65 14.49 21.83
C GLU A 20 35.63 15.42 21.17
N VAL A 21 35.94 15.84 19.95
CA VAL A 21 34.96 16.50 19.07
C VAL A 21 33.95 15.43 18.65
N SER A 22 32.81 15.45 19.31
CA SER A 22 31.63 14.70 18.90
C SER A 22 31.31 15.11 17.46
N ARG A 23 31.58 14.22 16.50
CA ARG A 23 31.09 14.35 15.13
C ARG A 23 29.57 14.27 15.17
N SER A 24 28.90 15.40 15.05
CA SER A 24 27.47 15.46 14.80
C SER A 24 27.20 14.68 13.50
N LYS A 25 26.45 13.57 13.61
CA LYS A 25 25.98 12.82 12.44
C LYS A 25 24.99 13.72 11.72
N THR A 26 25.42 14.35 10.65
CA THR A 26 24.50 15.11 9.78
C THR A 26 23.51 14.14 9.18
N VAL A 27 22.23 14.36 9.47
CA VAL A 27 21.14 13.57 8.87
C VAL A 27 21.16 13.85 7.38
N PRO A 28 21.18 12.84 6.50
CA PRO A 28 21.24 13.05 5.07
C PRO A 28 19.95 13.73 4.57
N VAL A 29 20.11 14.63 3.59
CA VAL A 29 19.01 15.48 3.08
C VAL A 29 17.80 14.66 2.61
N TRP A 30 18.03 13.47 2.04
CA TRP A 30 16.93 12.57 1.64
C TRP A 30 16.10 12.06 2.83
N ALA A 31 16.71 11.89 4.02
CA ALA A 31 15.99 11.46 5.22
C ALA A 31 15.12 12.59 5.78
N LEU A 32 15.60 13.84 5.69
CA LEU A 32 14.81 15.01 6.05
C LEU A 32 13.64 15.23 5.07
N LEU A 33 13.88 15.08 3.77
CA LEU A 33 12.84 15.16 2.75
C LEU A 33 11.77 14.09 2.97
N SER A 34 12.15 12.84 3.23
CA SER A 34 11.21 11.75 3.54
C SER A 34 10.39 12.03 4.80
N LEU A 35 11.00 12.60 5.84
CA LEU A 35 10.31 12.95 7.09
C LEU A 35 9.29 14.08 6.87
N VAL A 36 9.68 15.11 6.10
CA VAL A 36 8.78 16.24 5.76
C VAL A 36 7.61 15.76 4.91
N THR A 37 7.88 14.93 3.88
CA THR A 37 6.83 14.41 2.99
C THR A 37 5.81 13.58 3.73
N ASN A 38 6.27 12.65 4.59
CA ASN A 38 5.36 11.83 5.40
C ASN A 38 4.63 12.67 6.46
N GLY A 39 5.27 13.68 7.05
CA GLY A 39 4.63 14.60 8.00
C GLY A 39 3.53 15.43 7.35
N VAL A 40 3.75 15.97 6.14
CA VAL A 40 2.74 16.72 5.38
C VAL A 40 1.58 15.81 4.99
N LEU A 41 1.85 14.56 4.56
CA LEU A 41 0.82 13.59 4.22
C LEU A 41 -0.11 13.32 5.41
N ILE A 42 0.46 13.05 6.59
CA ILE A 42 -0.30 12.80 7.82
C ILE A 42 -1.17 14.02 8.19
N LEU A 43 -0.60 15.22 8.16
CA LEU A 43 -1.32 16.44 8.49
C LEU A 43 -2.47 16.72 7.51
N THR A 44 -2.25 16.48 6.23
CA THR A 44 -3.28 16.74 5.21
C THR A 44 -4.43 15.75 5.32
N VAL A 45 -4.13 14.46 5.54
CA VAL A 45 -5.16 13.44 5.77
C VAL A 45 -5.94 13.74 7.05
N ALA A 46 -5.27 14.11 8.13
CA ALA A 46 -5.93 14.52 9.38
C ALA A 46 -6.85 15.73 9.18
N GLN A 47 -6.42 16.76 8.41
CA GLN A 47 -7.26 17.90 8.09
C GLN A 47 -8.48 17.55 7.23
N LEU A 48 -8.33 16.62 6.28
CA LEU A 48 -9.45 16.16 5.45
C LEU A 48 -10.46 15.35 6.28
N LEU A 49 -10.01 14.53 7.21
CA LEU A 49 -10.88 13.80 8.12
C LEU A 49 -11.62 14.72 9.08
N LEU A 50 -10.97 15.77 9.61
CA LEU A 50 -11.60 16.79 10.46
C LEU A 50 -12.61 17.65 9.69
N ARG A 51 -12.37 17.93 8.41
CA ARG A 51 -13.33 18.66 7.56
C ARG A 51 -14.53 17.79 7.16
N GLY A 52 -14.34 16.48 6.96
CA GLY A 52 -15.43 15.55 6.64
C GLY A 52 -16.48 15.45 7.76
N ASN A 53 -16.09 15.63 9.00
CA ASN A 53 -17.01 15.58 10.15
C ASN A 53 -17.88 16.85 10.33
N ASN A 54 -17.63 17.91 9.56
CA ASN A 54 -18.39 19.18 9.65
C ASN A 54 -19.40 19.36 8.50
N LEU A 55 -19.63 18.33 7.65
CA LEU A 55 -20.60 18.39 6.56
C LEU A 55 -21.83 17.51 6.82
N THR A 56 -22.39 17.59 8.04
CA THR A 56 -23.77 17.21 8.29
C THR A 56 -24.67 18.44 8.06
N GLU A 57 -24.79 18.86 6.82
CA GLU A 57 -25.89 19.75 6.44
C GLU A 57 -27.09 18.93 5.97
N SER A 58 -28.16 19.14 6.68
CA SER A 58 -29.52 18.65 6.47
C SER A 58 -30.02 18.96 5.06
N PHE A 59 -30.39 17.94 4.31
CA PHE A 59 -31.24 18.09 3.13
C PHE A 59 -32.72 18.09 3.54
N PRO A 60 -33.51 19.07 3.12
CA PRO A 60 -34.95 19.05 3.35
C PRO A 60 -35.61 18.02 2.40
N ALA A 61 -36.43 17.19 3.00
CA ALA A 61 -37.37 16.34 2.27
C ALA A 61 -38.48 17.21 1.68
N SER A 62 -38.61 17.23 0.36
CA SER A 62 -39.90 17.38 -0.34
C SER A 62 -39.71 17.40 -1.86
N ALA A 63 -40.28 16.51 -2.55
CA ALA A 63 -41.36 16.62 -3.53
C ALA A 63 -41.33 15.45 -4.49
N ALA A 64 -42.32 14.58 -4.29
CA ALA A 64 -42.77 13.68 -5.33
C ALA A 64 -43.40 14.53 -6.46
N VAL A 65 -42.92 14.38 -7.69
CA VAL A 65 -43.64 14.79 -8.89
C VAL A 65 -43.69 13.63 -9.87
N THR A 66 -44.91 13.30 -10.19
CA THR A 66 -45.43 12.31 -11.10
C THR A 66 -44.84 12.36 -12.51
N ALA A 67 -44.75 11.16 -13.09
CA ALA A 67 -44.48 10.92 -14.50
C ALA A 67 -45.62 11.41 -15.38
N GLU A 68 -45.31 12.11 -16.49
CA GLU A 68 -45.99 11.92 -17.78
C GLU A 68 -45.26 12.65 -18.94
N ALA A 69 -44.96 11.87 -19.93
CA ALA A 69 -44.89 12.12 -21.38
C ALA A 69 -44.32 13.42 -21.92
N ALA A 70 -43.22 13.29 -22.70
CA ALA A 70 -43.18 13.79 -24.08
C ALA A 70 -42.09 13.06 -24.87
N GLN A 71 -42.49 12.39 -25.93
CA GLN A 71 -41.65 11.87 -27.01
C GLN A 71 -41.21 13.00 -27.96
N GLU A 72 -40.12 12.66 -28.69
CA GLU A 72 -39.61 13.19 -29.96
C GLU A 72 -38.36 14.07 -29.85
N GLN A 73 -37.30 13.76 -30.48
CA GLN A 73 -36.77 13.24 -31.71
C GLN A 73 -35.29 13.62 -31.91
N ILE A 74 -34.59 12.73 -32.61
CA ILE A 74 -33.42 12.92 -33.52
C ILE A 74 -32.05 13.10 -32.88
N GLY A 75 -31.27 12.03 -32.74
CA GLY A 75 -30.28 11.59 -33.73
C GLY A 75 -28.90 12.20 -33.60
N GLN A 76 -28.05 11.57 -32.78
CA GLN A 76 -26.61 11.40 -33.09
C GLN A 76 -26.11 10.16 -32.32
N PRO A 77 -25.23 9.31 -32.94
CA PRO A 77 -24.76 8.12 -32.25
C PRO A 77 -23.75 8.54 -31.15
N ALA A 78 -24.20 8.57 -29.94
CA ALA A 78 -23.31 8.55 -28.79
C ALA A 78 -22.59 7.20 -28.85
N ILE A 79 -21.30 7.22 -29.16
CA ILE A 79 -20.41 6.09 -28.96
C ILE A 79 -20.47 5.79 -27.45
N SER A 80 -21.27 4.78 -27.13
CA SER A 80 -21.45 4.29 -25.77
C SER A 80 -20.11 3.75 -25.28
N ALA A 81 -19.44 4.51 -24.43
CA ALA A 81 -18.36 4.02 -23.58
C ALA A 81 -18.91 3.08 -22.50
N LYS A 82 -19.63 2.03 -22.92
CA LYS A 82 -20.22 1.02 -22.04
C LYS A 82 -19.95 -0.37 -22.57
N ALA A 83 -18.68 -0.69 -22.73
CA ALA A 83 -18.24 -2.06 -22.67
C ALA A 83 -17.42 -2.24 -21.37
N VAL A 84 -18.00 -1.87 -20.24
CA VAL A 84 -17.73 -2.59 -19.01
C VAL A 84 -18.32 -3.97 -19.29
N LEU A 85 -17.44 -4.96 -19.55
CA LEU A 85 -17.84 -6.35 -19.59
C LEU A 85 -18.70 -6.59 -18.36
N ASP A 86 -19.97 -6.91 -18.59
CA ASP A 86 -20.91 -7.26 -17.51
C ASP A 86 -20.40 -8.59 -16.94
N VAL A 87 -19.45 -8.49 -16.01
CA VAL A 87 -18.92 -9.67 -15.30
C VAL A 87 -20.05 -10.11 -14.38
N PRO A 88 -20.58 -11.32 -14.56
CA PRO A 88 -21.65 -11.79 -13.67
C PRO A 88 -21.16 -11.75 -12.23
N VAL A 89 -21.77 -10.90 -11.40
CA VAL A 89 -21.50 -10.90 -9.97
C VAL A 89 -21.94 -12.25 -9.42
N PRO A 90 -21.07 -13.05 -8.83
CA PRO A 90 -21.45 -14.34 -8.25
C PRO A 90 -22.56 -14.12 -7.24
N GLY A 91 -23.67 -14.85 -7.37
CA GLY A 91 -24.72 -14.83 -6.38
C GLY A 91 -24.20 -15.26 -5.00
N PRO A 92 -24.94 -15.00 -3.90
CA PRO A 92 -24.47 -15.23 -2.52
C PRO A 92 -24.07 -16.67 -2.18
N ARG A 93 -24.36 -17.63 -3.07
CA ARG A 93 -23.97 -19.04 -2.93
C ARG A 93 -22.78 -19.44 -3.80
N HIS A 94 -22.24 -18.55 -4.65
CA HIS A 94 -21.10 -18.83 -5.51
C HIS A 94 -19.86 -18.14 -4.97
N LYS A 95 -18.94 -18.94 -4.44
CA LYS A 95 -17.58 -18.48 -4.13
C LYS A 95 -16.66 -18.97 -5.25
N TRP A 96 -16.02 -18.06 -5.92
CA TRP A 96 -15.03 -18.41 -6.92
C TRP A 96 -13.83 -19.11 -6.27
N THR A 97 -13.34 -20.14 -6.96
CA THR A 97 -12.08 -20.79 -6.60
C THR A 97 -10.92 -19.87 -6.97
N TYR A 98 -9.75 -20.11 -6.37
CA TYR A 98 -8.52 -19.41 -6.73
C TYR A 98 -8.26 -19.43 -8.24
N GLN A 99 -8.43 -20.58 -8.91
CA GLN A 99 -8.23 -20.71 -10.35
C GLN A 99 -9.22 -19.89 -11.18
N GLN A 100 -10.45 -19.77 -10.74
CA GLN A 100 -11.44 -18.92 -11.39
C GLN A 100 -11.05 -17.43 -11.28
N TRP A 101 -10.56 -17.00 -10.12
CA TRP A 101 -10.01 -15.66 -9.93
C TRP A 101 -8.82 -15.41 -10.84
N VAL A 102 -7.83 -16.30 -10.88
CA VAL A 102 -6.66 -16.21 -11.77
C VAL A 102 -7.10 -16.09 -13.25
N THR A 103 -8.06 -16.91 -13.66
CA THR A 103 -8.60 -16.85 -15.04
C THR A 103 -9.28 -15.51 -15.32
N GLN A 104 -10.07 -15.00 -14.39
CA GLN A 104 -10.77 -13.72 -14.55
C GLN A 104 -9.78 -12.54 -14.62
N LEU A 105 -8.83 -12.47 -13.70
CA LEU A 105 -7.80 -11.45 -13.71
C LEU A 105 -6.96 -11.46 -15.00
N GLY A 106 -6.69 -12.64 -15.56
CA GLY A 106 -6.05 -12.79 -16.86
C GLY A 106 -6.87 -12.16 -17.99
N ARG A 107 -8.20 -12.42 -18.02
CA ARG A 107 -9.10 -11.80 -19.01
C ARG A 107 -9.17 -10.28 -18.90
N GLU A 108 -9.22 -9.76 -17.68
CA GLU A 108 -9.20 -8.32 -17.42
C GLU A 108 -7.89 -7.68 -17.87
N ALA A 109 -6.77 -8.35 -17.61
CA ALA A 109 -5.46 -7.91 -18.07
C ALA A 109 -5.34 -7.95 -19.61
N GLU A 110 -5.85 -9.01 -20.26
CA GLU A 110 -5.90 -9.08 -21.74
C GLU A 110 -6.75 -7.95 -22.34
N ALA A 111 -7.91 -7.66 -21.74
CA ALA A 111 -8.73 -6.53 -22.15
C ALA A 111 -8.01 -5.19 -21.99
N ALA A 112 -7.31 -4.97 -20.87
CA ALA A 112 -6.49 -3.78 -20.64
C ALA A 112 -5.34 -3.69 -21.66
N ALA A 113 -4.67 -4.82 -21.96
CA ALA A 113 -3.59 -4.86 -22.94
C ALA A 113 -4.07 -4.54 -24.36
N ALA A 114 -5.27 -4.99 -24.73
CA ALA A 114 -5.88 -4.70 -26.03
C ALA A 114 -6.30 -3.23 -26.16
N ASN A 115 -6.92 -2.68 -25.12
CA ASN A 115 -7.44 -1.31 -25.11
C ASN A 115 -6.36 -0.23 -24.89
N ARG A 116 -5.22 -0.58 -24.30
CA ARG A 116 -4.09 0.32 -24.01
C ARG A 116 -4.52 1.66 -23.42
N PRO A 117 -5.27 1.67 -22.31
CA PRO A 117 -5.73 2.92 -21.73
C PRO A 117 -4.55 3.78 -21.29
N SER A 118 -4.68 5.09 -21.49
CA SER A 118 -3.74 6.05 -20.94
C SER A 118 -3.86 6.11 -19.42
N ARG A 119 -2.74 6.36 -18.72
CA ARG A 119 -2.68 6.44 -17.25
C ARG A 119 -3.20 5.17 -16.58
N LEU A 120 -2.81 4.00 -17.10
CA LEU A 120 -3.14 2.72 -16.49
C LEU A 120 -2.36 2.54 -15.19
N SER A 121 -3.07 2.25 -14.12
CA SER A 121 -2.49 1.86 -12.83
C SER A 121 -2.94 0.44 -12.48
N VAL A 122 -2.00 -0.41 -12.10
CA VAL A 122 -2.27 -1.75 -11.59
C VAL A 122 -2.24 -1.72 -10.07
N LEU A 123 -3.25 -2.32 -9.44
CA LEU A 123 -3.29 -2.54 -7.99
C LEU A 123 -3.14 -4.05 -7.74
N ALA A 124 -1.93 -4.49 -7.40
CA ALA A 124 -1.59 -5.89 -7.20
C ALA A 124 -1.48 -6.22 -5.71
N GLY A 125 -2.10 -7.32 -5.27
CA GLY A 125 -2.08 -7.68 -3.86
C GLY A 125 -3.07 -8.78 -3.47
N ASP A 126 -3.54 -8.69 -2.24
CA ASP A 126 -4.45 -9.64 -1.60
C ASP A 126 -5.90 -9.11 -1.50
N SER A 127 -6.63 -9.53 -0.45
CA SER A 127 -8.01 -9.10 -0.21
C SER A 127 -8.16 -7.60 -0.02
N LEU A 128 -7.17 -6.92 0.56
CA LEU A 128 -7.22 -5.47 0.74
C LEU A 128 -7.25 -4.75 -0.62
N SER A 129 -6.43 -5.19 -1.57
CA SER A 129 -6.46 -4.68 -2.95
C SER A 129 -7.72 -5.10 -3.68
N MET A 130 -8.10 -6.40 -3.59
CA MET A 130 -9.26 -6.94 -4.28
C MET A 130 -10.57 -6.22 -3.91
N TRP A 131 -10.74 -5.90 -2.64
CA TRP A 131 -11.97 -5.30 -2.12
C TRP A 131 -11.98 -3.77 -2.16
N PHE A 132 -10.94 -3.14 -2.73
CA PHE A 132 -10.94 -1.69 -2.93
C PHE A 132 -12.13 -1.31 -3.81
N PRO A 133 -13.13 -0.59 -3.28
CA PRO A 133 -14.33 -0.25 -4.04
C PRO A 133 -13.96 0.61 -5.26
N THR A 134 -14.33 0.17 -6.47
CA THR A 134 -13.99 0.88 -7.72
C THR A 134 -14.42 2.35 -7.71
N LYS A 135 -15.58 2.65 -7.08
CA LYS A 135 -16.09 4.03 -6.92
C LYS A 135 -15.20 4.92 -6.08
N LEU A 136 -14.34 4.33 -5.22
CA LEU A 136 -13.42 5.05 -4.34
C LEU A 136 -12.00 5.16 -4.92
N LEU A 137 -11.66 4.43 -5.98
CA LEU A 137 -10.36 4.59 -6.64
C LEU A 137 -10.22 6.02 -7.25
N PRO A 138 -9.01 6.62 -7.24
CA PRO A 138 -8.76 7.90 -7.89
C PRO A 138 -9.26 7.92 -9.34
N VAL A 139 -10.06 8.93 -9.71
CA VAL A 139 -10.78 8.98 -10.99
C VAL A 139 -9.93 9.47 -12.17
N ASP A 140 -8.77 10.01 -11.90
CA ASP A 140 -7.83 10.55 -12.89
C ASP A 140 -6.97 9.49 -13.55
N ARG A 141 -7.15 8.22 -13.18
CA ARG A 141 -6.43 7.03 -13.69
C ARG A 141 -7.40 5.92 -14.05
N ILE A 142 -6.98 5.04 -14.94
CA ILE A 142 -7.66 3.77 -15.20
C ILE A 142 -7.03 2.71 -14.32
N TRP A 143 -7.84 1.96 -13.60
CA TRP A 143 -7.37 0.97 -12.64
C TRP A 143 -7.61 -0.45 -13.14
N LEU A 144 -6.55 -1.26 -13.09
CA LEU A 144 -6.60 -2.71 -13.25
C LEU A 144 -6.33 -3.34 -11.88
N ASN A 145 -7.39 -3.83 -11.23
CA ASN A 145 -7.26 -4.48 -9.94
C ASN A 145 -6.85 -5.95 -10.13
N GLN A 146 -5.69 -6.31 -9.62
CA GLN A 146 -5.09 -7.64 -9.66
C GLN A 146 -4.96 -8.23 -8.25
N GLY A 147 -5.91 -7.92 -7.35
CA GLY A 147 -6.00 -8.50 -6.01
C GLY A 147 -6.70 -9.86 -6.01
N ILE A 148 -6.27 -10.78 -5.14
CA ILE A 148 -6.99 -12.04 -4.83
C ILE A 148 -7.05 -12.20 -3.30
N SER A 149 -8.25 -12.46 -2.77
CA SER A 149 -8.45 -12.67 -1.33
C SER A 149 -7.61 -13.85 -0.82
N GLY A 150 -6.90 -13.63 0.30
CA GLY A 150 -6.05 -14.64 0.91
C GLY A 150 -4.70 -14.87 0.19
N GLU A 151 -4.35 -14.06 -0.80
CA GLU A 151 -3.12 -14.20 -1.58
C GLU A 151 -1.88 -13.99 -0.73
N THR A 152 -0.82 -14.75 -1.02
CA THR A 152 0.51 -14.60 -0.43
C THR A 152 1.49 -13.99 -1.42
N SER A 153 2.64 -13.55 -0.94
CA SER A 153 3.72 -13.06 -1.81
C SER A 153 4.18 -14.10 -2.84
N VAL A 154 4.24 -15.38 -2.45
CA VAL A 154 4.53 -16.49 -3.37
C VAL A 154 3.46 -16.64 -4.44
N GLY A 155 2.18 -16.53 -4.06
CA GLY A 155 1.07 -16.65 -4.99
C GLY A 155 1.03 -15.47 -5.97
N LEU A 156 1.21 -14.24 -5.50
CA LEU A 156 1.30 -13.06 -6.34
C LEU A 156 2.46 -13.18 -7.34
N LEU A 157 3.65 -13.57 -6.88
CA LEU A 157 4.82 -13.77 -7.74
C LEU A 157 4.55 -14.72 -8.90
N LYS A 158 3.87 -15.85 -8.63
CA LYS A 158 3.54 -16.86 -9.66
C LYS A 158 2.57 -16.36 -10.74
N ARG A 159 1.83 -15.28 -10.51
CA ARG A 159 0.80 -14.78 -11.42
C ARG A 159 1.05 -13.38 -11.96
N LEU A 160 2.20 -12.78 -11.70
CA LEU A 160 2.56 -11.46 -12.25
C LEU A 160 2.45 -11.45 -13.77
N GLN A 161 2.85 -12.54 -14.43
CA GLN A 161 2.77 -12.71 -15.88
C GLN A 161 1.37 -12.49 -16.49
N LEU A 162 0.29 -12.52 -15.69
CA LEU A 162 -1.06 -12.30 -16.18
C LEU A 162 -1.22 -10.93 -16.84
N PHE A 163 -0.49 -9.93 -16.37
CA PHE A 163 -0.59 -8.57 -16.88
C PHE A 163 0.69 -8.04 -17.57
N ASP A 164 1.67 -8.91 -17.89
CA ASP A 164 2.91 -8.54 -18.59
C ASP A 164 2.65 -7.81 -19.92
N ARG A 165 1.56 -8.16 -20.61
CA ARG A 165 1.20 -7.55 -21.90
C ARG A 165 0.56 -6.17 -21.78
N THR A 166 0.24 -5.74 -20.57
CA THR A 166 -0.28 -4.39 -20.31
C THR A 166 0.87 -3.37 -20.35
N ALA A 167 0.52 -2.10 -20.45
CA ALA A 167 1.49 -1.01 -20.40
C ALA A 167 1.12 -0.02 -19.29
N PRO A 168 1.26 -0.40 -18.01
CA PRO A 168 0.90 0.47 -16.91
C PRO A 168 1.92 1.61 -16.77
N ASP A 169 1.43 2.79 -16.35
CA ASP A 169 2.29 3.88 -15.89
C ASP A 169 2.77 3.63 -14.46
N THR A 170 1.92 2.96 -13.65
CA THR A 170 2.23 2.68 -12.25
C THR A 170 1.72 1.31 -11.83
N VAL A 171 2.52 0.58 -11.06
CA VAL A 171 2.11 -0.67 -10.40
C VAL A 171 2.24 -0.50 -8.90
N PHE A 172 1.13 -0.50 -8.19
CA PHE A 172 1.07 -0.49 -6.73
C PHE A 172 1.01 -1.92 -6.21
N VAL A 173 1.88 -2.27 -5.27
CA VAL A 173 1.95 -3.62 -4.68
C VAL A 173 1.77 -3.54 -3.17
N MET A 174 0.76 -4.23 -2.64
CA MET A 174 0.59 -4.47 -1.21
C MET A 174 0.33 -5.95 -1.00
N ILE A 175 1.26 -6.65 -0.35
CA ILE A 175 1.17 -8.11 -0.09
C ILE A 175 2.01 -8.46 1.13
N GLY A 176 1.64 -9.50 1.88
CA GLY A 176 2.48 -10.05 2.96
C GLY A 176 1.73 -10.38 4.24
N ILE A 177 0.54 -9.81 4.50
CA ILE A 177 -0.22 -10.14 5.71
C ILE A 177 -0.62 -11.62 5.73
N ASN A 178 -1.02 -12.19 4.60
CA ASN A 178 -1.39 -13.60 4.51
C ASN A 178 -0.18 -14.54 4.62
N ASP A 179 1.00 -14.09 4.24
CA ASP A 179 2.26 -14.82 4.49
C ASP A 179 2.49 -14.97 5.99
N LEU A 180 2.35 -13.88 6.74
CA LEU A 180 2.45 -13.86 8.20
C LEU A 180 1.41 -14.77 8.84
N LEU A 181 0.14 -14.66 8.43
CA LEU A 181 -0.96 -15.49 8.91
C LEU A 181 -0.76 -16.99 8.63
N ARG A 182 0.04 -17.34 7.64
CA ARG A 182 0.42 -18.73 7.29
C ARG A 182 1.77 -19.15 7.86
N GLY A 183 2.39 -18.31 8.69
CA GLY A 183 3.63 -18.67 9.38
C GLY A 183 4.89 -18.55 8.54
N SER A 184 4.87 -17.81 7.43
CA SER A 184 6.08 -17.56 6.64
C SER A 184 7.12 -16.79 7.47
N THR A 185 8.39 -17.00 7.15
CA THR A 185 9.49 -16.25 7.75
C THR A 185 9.56 -14.84 7.17
N ASP A 186 10.07 -13.88 7.94
CA ASP A 186 10.27 -12.50 7.50
C ASP A 186 11.19 -12.44 6.27
N GLU A 187 12.27 -13.24 6.27
CA GLU A 187 13.20 -13.37 5.16
C GLU A 187 12.50 -13.86 3.89
N GLY A 188 11.67 -14.90 4.00
CA GLY A 188 10.93 -15.45 2.87
C GLY A 188 9.99 -14.42 2.24
N ILE A 189 9.28 -13.63 3.08
CA ILE A 189 8.40 -12.55 2.61
C ILE A 189 9.21 -11.49 1.87
N LEU A 190 10.33 -11.04 2.47
CA LEU A 190 11.17 -9.99 1.91
C LEU A 190 11.87 -10.40 0.61
N ASP A 191 12.28 -11.67 0.51
CA ASP A 191 12.87 -12.23 -0.71
C ASP A 191 11.83 -12.31 -1.84
N ASN A 192 10.61 -12.75 -1.53
CA ASN A 192 9.53 -12.72 -2.51
C ASN A 192 9.20 -11.29 -2.96
N GLN A 193 9.14 -10.33 -2.05
CA GLN A 193 8.93 -8.92 -2.38
C GLN A 193 10.02 -8.39 -3.32
N ARG A 194 11.28 -8.73 -3.06
CA ARG A 194 12.39 -8.35 -3.95
C ARG A 194 12.24 -8.97 -5.34
N GLN A 195 11.83 -10.24 -5.41
CA GLN A 195 11.59 -10.90 -6.69
C GLN A 195 10.40 -10.27 -7.44
N ILE A 196 9.29 -9.97 -6.76
CA ILE A 196 8.14 -9.26 -7.33
C ILE A 196 8.58 -7.92 -7.94
N ILE A 197 9.36 -7.13 -7.20
CA ILE A 197 9.86 -5.84 -7.69
C ILE A 197 10.70 -6.02 -8.96
N ARG A 198 11.62 -6.98 -8.96
CA ARG A 198 12.52 -7.23 -10.10
C ARG A 198 11.76 -7.70 -11.33
N ASP A 199 10.80 -8.59 -11.13
CA ASP A 199 9.95 -9.12 -12.19
C ASP A 199 9.10 -8.00 -12.82
N LEU A 200 8.45 -7.19 -12.01
CA LEU A 200 7.67 -6.03 -12.48
C LEU A 200 8.53 -5.01 -13.23
N ARG A 201 9.74 -4.73 -12.77
CA ARG A 201 10.66 -3.82 -13.47
C ARG A 201 11.15 -4.39 -14.79
N TRP A 202 11.30 -5.72 -14.87
CA TRP A 202 11.66 -6.40 -16.11
C TRP A 202 10.51 -6.39 -17.10
N ALA A 203 9.31 -6.76 -16.67
CA ALA A 203 8.12 -6.81 -17.54
C ALA A 203 7.63 -5.41 -17.96
N HIS A 204 7.74 -4.43 -17.06
CA HIS A 204 7.24 -3.06 -17.24
C HIS A 204 8.34 -2.00 -17.03
N PRO A 205 9.36 -1.94 -17.89
CA PRO A 205 10.55 -1.08 -17.67
C PRO A 205 10.24 0.43 -17.66
N LYS A 206 9.06 0.83 -18.14
CA LYS A 206 8.60 2.23 -18.14
C LYS A 206 7.69 2.56 -16.97
N ALA A 207 7.17 1.55 -16.28
CA ALA A 207 6.25 1.75 -15.16
C ALA A 207 7.00 2.19 -13.89
N GLN A 208 6.34 3.00 -13.09
CA GLN A 208 6.77 3.27 -11.72
C GLN A 208 6.21 2.18 -10.81
N VAL A 209 7.09 1.40 -10.20
CA VAL A 209 6.69 0.40 -9.20
C VAL A 209 6.65 1.08 -7.83
N VAL A 210 5.53 0.93 -7.13
CA VAL A 210 5.29 1.49 -5.80
C VAL A 210 5.00 0.35 -4.82
N VAL A 211 5.93 0.06 -3.95
CA VAL A 211 5.72 -0.88 -2.85
C VAL A 211 4.98 -0.16 -1.73
N GLN A 212 3.89 -0.73 -1.26
CA GLN A 212 3.11 -0.20 -0.15
C GLN A 212 3.41 -0.99 1.12
N SER A 213 3.39 -0.33 2.27
CA SER A 213 3.56 -1.00 3.55
C SER A 213 2.40 -1.97 3.84
N ILE A 214 2.68 -3.05 4.54
CA ILE A 214 1.67 -3.94 5.11
C ILE A 214 0.97 -3.16 6.24
N LEU A 215 -0.37 -3.18 6.27
CA LEU A 215 -1.17 -2.46 7.26
C LEU A 215 -1.14 -3.17 8.62
N PRO A 216 -1.40 -2.45 9.74
CA PRO A 216 -1.63 -3.06 11.03
C PRO A 216 -2.97 -3.81 11.06
N HIS A 217 -3.16 -4.64 12.07
CA HIS A 217 -4.45 -5.20 12.44
C HIS A 217 -4.92 -4.64 13.81
N SER A 218 -6.21 -4.81 14.14
CA SER A 218 -6.82 -4.23 15.36
C SER A 218 -6.45 -4.97 16.68
N GLY A 219 -5.50 -5.91 16.63
CA GLY A 219 -5.07 -6.62 17.83
C GLY A 219 -6.25 -7.29 18.56
N GLU A 220 -6.36 -7.05 19.86
CA GLU A 220 -7.41 -7.61 20.72
C GLU A 220 -8.83 -7.21 20.31
N GLN A 221 -9.00 -6.11 19.58
CA GLN A 221 -10.30 -5.63 19.12
C GLN A 221 -10.75 -6.27 17.80
N ALA A 222 -9.91 -7.08 17.18
CA ALA A 222 -10.26 -7.77 15.94
C ALA A 222 -11.39 -8.77 16.17
N THR A 223 -12.35 -8.80 15.24
CA THR A 223 -13.48 -9.74 15.21
C THR A 223 -13.39 -10.73 14.05
N TRP A 224 -12.28 -10.68 13.28
CA TRP A 224 -12.01 -11.59 12.18
C TRP A 224 -12.06 -13.06 12.64
N GLU A 225 -12.63 -13.95 11.82
CA GLU A 225 -12.89 -15.36 12.18
C GLU A 225 -11.66 -16.14 12.66
N ASN A 226 -10.44 -15.75 12.21
CA ASN A 226 -9.18 -16.35 12.64
C ASN A 226 -8.37 -15.39 13.54
N ARG A 227 -9.03 -14.67 14.42
CA ARG A 227 -8.44 -13.67 15.34
C ARG A 227 -7.18 -14.15 16.03
N ASP A 228 -7.15 -15.41 16.51
CA ASP A 228 -5.98 -15.96 17.21
C ASP A 228 -4.72 -15.96 16.35
N ARG A 229 -4.86 -16.12 15.03
CA ARG A 229 -3.72 -16.00 14.10
C ARG A 229 -3.24 -14.55 13.97
N LEU A 230 -4.14 -13.56 14.03
CA LEU A 230 -3.75 -12.15 14.07
C LEU A 230 -2.98 -11.84 15.37
N LEU A 231 -3.49 -12.29 16.50
CA LEU A 231 -2.84 -12.07 17.80
C LEU A 231 -1.46 -12.70 17.91
N ALA A 232 -1.22 -13.79 17.17
CA ALA A 232 0.11 -14.40 17.08
C ALA A 232 1.13 -13.54 16.30
N ILE A 233 0.68 -12.47 15.62
CA ILE A 233 1.51 -11.60 14.80
C ILE A 233 1.47 -10.19 15.40
N PRO A 234 2.39 -9.83 16.30
CA PRO A 234 2.37 -8.49 16.87
C PRO A 234 2.60 -7.43 15.79
N ASN A 235 1.88 -6.30 15.85
CA ASN A 235 2.04 -5.18 14.93
C ASN A 235 3.47 -4.62 14.90
N SER A 236 4.26 -4.84 15.95
CA SER A 236 5.70 -4.54 15.97
C SER A 236 6.50 -5.35 14.95
N ARG A 237 6.11 -6.62 14.68
CA ARG A 237 6.70 -7.45 13.63
C ARG A 237 6.38 -6.90 12.24
N ILE A 238 5.13 -6.49 12.01
CA ILE A 238 4.72 -5.84 10.75
C ILE A 238 5.54 -4.57 10.53
N ARG A 239 5.69 -3.72 11.55
CA ARG A 239 6.56 -2.53 11.45
C ARG A 239 8.02 -2.87 11.13
N ALA A 240 8.55 -3.95 11.71
CA ALA A 240 9.91 -4.38 11.42
C ALA A 240 10.08 -4.81 9.94
N ILE A 241 9.13 -5.57 9.41
CA ILE A 241 9.10 -5.95 8.00
C ILE A 241 8.96 -4.71 7.10
N ASN A 242 8.07 -3.80 7.42
CA ASN A 242 7.86 -2.57 6.64
C ASN A 242 9.13 -1.70 6.55
N ARG A 243 9.93 -1.60 7.63
CA ARG A 243 11.23 -0.93 7.56
C ARG A 243 12.16 -1.58 6.54
N ARG A 244 12.24 -2.91 6.54
CA ARG A 244 13.07 -3.67 5.58
C ARG A 244 12.51 -3.59 4.16
N LEU A 245 11.19 -3.56 3.98
CA LEU A 245 10.56 -3.31 2.67
C LEU A 245 10.94 -1.95 2.11
N LYS A 246 10.97 -0.92 2.94
CA LYS A 246 11.43 0.42 2.55
C LYS A 246 12.90 0.42 2.10
N GLU A 247 13.76 -0.32 2.80
CA GLU A 247 15.17 -0.49 2.42
C GLU A 247 15.30 -1.25 1.09
N ILE A 248 14.50 -2.30 0.88
CA ILE A 248 14.46 -3.05 -0.38
C ILE A 248 13.98 -2.13 -1.51
N ALA A 249 12.89 -1.39 -1.34
CA ALA A 249 12.40 -0.46 -2.35
C ALA A 249 13.49 0.55 -2.75
N SER A 250 14.19 1.10 -1.78
CA SER A 250 15.32 2.02 -2.02
C SER A 250 16.47 1.34 -2.78
N SER A 251 16.86 0.12 -2.39
CA SER A 251 17.96 -0.62 -3.02
C SER A 251 17.63 -1.08 -4.44
N GLU A 252 16.37 -1.36 -4.71
CA GLU A 252 15.86 -1.74 -6.04
C GLU A 252 15.43 -0.52 -6.89
N ASN A 253 15.66 0.72 -6.43
CA ASN A 253 15.28 1.97 -7.10
C ASN A 253 13.79 2.00 -7.51
N VAL A 254 12.91 1.63 -6.60
CA VAL A 254 11.46 1.76 -6.72
C VAL A 254 10.89 2.62 -5.60
N LEU A 255 9.67 3.08 -5.78
CA LEU A 255 9.01 3.95 -4.82
C LEU A 255 8.44 3.16 -3.64
N TYR A 256 8.34 3.80 -2.48
CA TYR A 256 7.72 3.23 -1.29
C TYR A 256 6.65 4.17 -0.74
N LEU A 257 5.42 3.67 -0.62
CA LEU A 257 4.30 4.38 0.01
C LEU A 257 4.05 3.79 1.40
N ASP A 258 4.41 4.56 2.44
CA ASP A 258 4.19 4.17 3.82
C ASP A 258 2.75 4.47 4.26
N LEU A 259 1.88 3.47 4.14
CA LEU A 259 0.50 3.56 4.59
C LEU A 259 0.34 3.25 6.08
N TYR A 260 1.29 2.50 6.69
CA TYR A 260 1.16 2.02 8.06
C TYR A 260 0.82 3.13 9.07
N PRO A 261 1.49 4.30 9.05
CA PRO A 261 1.18 5.37 10.01
C PRO A 261 -0.21 5.99 9.85
N LEU A 262 -0.82 5.84 8.66
CA LEU A 262 -2.18 6.36 8.40
C LEU A 262 -3.27 5.44 8.94
N PHE A 263 -2.90 4.19 9.23
CA PHE A 263 -3.80 3.14 9.69
C PHE A 263 -3.45 2.65 11.11
N ALA A 264 -2.57 3.34 11.82
CA ALA A 264 -2.17 2.97 13.17
C ALA A 264 -2.62 4.03 14.17
N ASP A 265 -3.29 3.57 15.23
CA ASP A 265 -3.59 4.39 16.41
C ASP A 265 -2.33 4.61 17.28
N ALA A 266 -2.50 5.21 18.45
CA ALA A 266 -1.39 5.47 19.39
C ALA A 266 -0.69 4.18 19.88
N ASP A 267 -1.41 3.06 19.91
CA ASP A 267 -0.89 1.75 20.31
C ASP A 267 -0.30 0.98 19.11
N GLY A 268 -0.46 1.51 17.91
CA GLY A 268 0.02 0.93 16.67
C GLY A 268 -0.92 -0.13 16.08
N ASN A 269 -2.19 -0.12 16.47
CA ASN A 269 -3.23 -1.01 15.99
C ASN A 269 -4.11 -0.32 14.94
N LEU A 270 -4.73 -1.12 14.07
CA LEU A 270 -5.73 -0.61 13.12
C LEU A 270 -6.98 -0.18 13.91
N PRO A 271 -7.38 1.12 13.83
CA PRO A 271 -8.59 1.59 14.46
C PRO A 271 -9.84 0.87 13.94
N THR A 272 -10.77 0.51 14.82
CA THR A 272 -11.99 -0.21 14.45
C THR A 272 -12.91 0.60 13.54
N GLU A 273 -12.87 1.93 13.61
CA GLU A 273 -13.59 2.83 12.72
C GLU A 273 -13.10 2.81 11.26
N LEU A 274 -11.90 2.29 11.00
CA LEU A 274 -11.35 2.11 9.65
C LEU A 274 -11.47 0.66 9.14
N SER A 275 -12.00 -0.24 9.96
CA SER A 275 -12.03 -1.68 9.69
C SER A 275 -13.42 -2.27 9.76
N THR A 276 -13.64 -3.38 9.06
CA THR A 276 -14.85 -4.21 9.16
C THR A 276 -14.75 -5.28 10.25
N ASP A 277 -13.53 -5.85 10.42
CA ASP A 277 -13.30 -7.03 11.26
C ASP A 277 -11.95 -7.01 11.99
N GLY A 278 -11.21 -5.91 11.87
CA GLY A 278 -9.89 -5.75 12.47
C GLY A 278 -8.72 -6.19 11.59
N LEU A 279 -9.01 -6.68 10.37
CA LEU A 279 -8.03 -7.01 9.32
C LEU A 279 -8.34 -6.27 8.02
N HIS A 280 -9.59 -6.27 7.60
CA HIS A 280 -10.05 -5.68 6.35
C HIS A 280 -10.58 -4.26 6.58
N LEU A 281 -10.44 -3.41 5.55
CA LEU A 281 -10.89 -2.03 5.61
C LEU A 281 -12.40 -1.92 5.34
N ASN A 282 -13.03 -0.93 5.96
CA ASN A 282 -14.35 -0.45 5.60
C ASN A 282 -14.24 0.74 4.62
N ASP A 283 -15.38 1.33 4.22
CA ASP A 283 -15.40 2.46 3.28
C ASP A 283 -14.55 3.65 3.78
N GLN A 284 -14.49 3.92 5.10
CA GLN A 284 -13.66 4.99 5.67
C GLN A 284 -12.16 4.66 5.53
N GLY A 285 -11.76 3.42 5.83
CA GLY A 285 -10.40 2.97 5.61
C GLY A 285 -9.98 3.09 4.13
N TYR A 286 -10.85 2.74 3.20
CA TYR A 286 -10.57 2.91 1.77
C TYR A 286 -10.51 4.39 1.34
N LEU A 287 -11.25 5.30 1.99
CA LEU A 287 -11.10 6.74 1.75
C LEU A 287 -9.73 7.25 2.22
N VAL A 288 -9.22 6.77 3.35
CA VAL A 288 -7.86 7.08 3.80
C VAL A 288 -6.84 6.59 2.77
N TRP A 289 -6.95 5.34 2.30
CA TRP A 289 -6.05 4.79 1.29
C TRP A 289 -6.13 5.56 -0.05
N ARG A 290 -7.35 5.86 -0.53
CA ARG A 290 -7.55 6.72 -1.70
C ARG A 290 -6.80 8.05 -1.57
N SER A 291 -6.97 8.73 -0.43
CA SER A 291 -6.34 10.03 -0.19
C SER A 291 -4.80 9.91 -0.22
N ALA A 292 -4.27 8.85 0.37
CA ALA A 292 -2.84 8.55 0.32
C ALA A 292 -2.34 8.32 -1.12
N LEU A 293 -3.08 7.55 -1.94
CA LEU A 293 -2.75 7.33 -3.34
C LEU A 293 -2.75 8.64 -4.13
N GLN A 294 -3.77 9.50 -3.94
CA GLN A 294 -3.87 10.78 -4.64
C GLN A 294 -2.74 11.75 -4.28
N LEU A 295 -2.43 11.87 -2.99
CA LEU A 295 -1.32 12.71 -2.53
C LEU A 295 0.03 12.19 -3.02
N PHE A 296 0.23 10.89 -2.97
CA PHE A 296 1.46 10.25 -3.44
C PHE A 296 1.65 10.46 -4.95
N ASP A 297 0.57 10.35 -5.73
CA ASP A 297 0.58 10.63 -7.16
C ASP A 297 1.07 12.06 -7.44
N GLN A 298 0.49 13.03 -6.78
CA GLN A 298 0.84 14.44 -6.96
C GLN A 298 2.28 14.78 -6.55
N MET A 299 2.83 14.08 -5.57
CA MET A 299 4.12 14.41 -4.96
C MET A 299 5.29 13.61 -5.53
N GLN A 300 5.08 12.38 -5.95
CA GLN A 300 6.13 11.42 -6.23
C GLN A 300 6.07 10.80 -7.63
N LEU A 301 4.88 10.67 -8.21
CA LEU A 301 4.77 10.07 -9.53
C LEU A 301 5.08 11.10 -10.61
N LYS A 302 5.83 10.66 -11.61
CA LYS A 302 6.12 11.48 -12.79
C LYS A 302 4.86 11.53 -13.67
N ASN A 303 4.44 12.71 -14.01
CA ASN A 303 3.39 12.95 -14.99
C ASN A 303 3.88 12.71 -16.41
#